data_a4fdaf4f97139fa18453c99e014e352e
#
_entry.id   a4fdaf4f97139fa18453c99e014e352e
#
_cell.length_a   1.000
_cell.length_b   1.000
_cell.length_c   1.000
_cell.angle_alpha   90.00
_cell.angle_beta   90.00
_cell.angle_gamma   90.00
#
_symmetry.space_group_name_H-M   'P 1'
#
loop_
_entity.id
_entity.type
_entity.pdbx_description
1 polymer ?
#
loop_
_entity_poly.entity_id
_entity_poly.type
_entity_poly.pdbx_seq_one_letter_code
_entity_poly.pdbx_strand_id
1 'polypeptide(L)'
;MFEKRGYMLDISRDKVPTMSTLRRIVDLLKVCNYNQFQLYTEHTFSYSKHETVWRNASPITAAEIRELDAYCRMNDIELVPNQNSFGHMERWLVHPEYNNLAAMPNGGAVTPWGTIKKDPTTLDPSNPGSLELLSGLYDELLPNFSSRLFNIGCDETFEIKDPEAYLGFLLKVCDLVRERGFRPMFWGDIILKHPELVERLPKDLIALDWGYEGNHPFADETAKFKAAGLEFYVCPGTSSWNSLSGRVENMRENMAAAEAAGRRNGAKGFLVTDWGDFGHWQPLAASLPGMILGGWFADHGPKANRMDLEEALDSVMGVPLGGTLLRLGTLYLRGGALRANASELFRILSNDRGYSRHPNLTESVLVEISAVAEGCRHAAAAFTSPTLYGPGAVWAEEIVYMANLVDAACHRRDERRLKALREEHRRVWLLRNRPGGIDDSLSKFPRF
;
A
#
# COMPACT_ATOMS: atom_id res chain seq x y z
N MET A 1 -5.04 -16.51 16.58
CA MET A 1 -5.94 -15.88 15.59
C MET A 1 -6.27 -14.47 16.04
N PHE A 2 -6.06 -13.47 15.18
CA PHE A 2 -6.56 -12.11 15.41
C PHE A 2 -8.06 -12.05 15.10
N GLU A 3 -8.79 -11.21 15.82
CA GLU A 3 -10.23 -11.03 15.60
C GLU A 3 -10.49 -10.42 14.20
N LYS A 4 -9.73 -9.38 13.86
CA LYS A 4 -9.74 -8.76 12.54
C LYS A 4 -8.45 -9.13 11.77
N ARG A 5 -8.64 -9.74 10.63
CA ARG A 5 -7.60 -10.13 9.69
C ARG A 5 -7.82 -9.34 8.42
N GLY A 6 -7.12 -8.22 8.33
CA GLY A 6 -7.36 -7.22 7.30
C GLY A 6 -6.30 -7.23 6.19
N TYR A 7 -6.72 -6.82 5.00
CA TYR A 7 -5.86 -6.46 3.90
C TYR A 7 -6.24 -5.06 3.40
N MET A 8 -5.26 -4.19 3.16
CA MET A 8 -5.48 -2.87 2.61
C MET A 8 -4.73 -2.73 1.29
N LEU A 9 -5.46 -2.40 0.23
CA LEU A 9 -4.94 -2.15 -1.10
C LEU A 9 -4.89 -0.65 -1.37
N ASP A 10 -3.73 -0.13 -1.73
CA ASP A 10 -3.57 1.26 -2.17
C ASP A 10 -4.13 1.44 -3.59
N ILE A 11 -5.18 2.25 -3.72
CA ILE A 11 -5.74 2.67 -5.01
C ILE A 11 -5.45 4.14 -5.33
N SER A 12 -4.73 4.85 -4.46
CA SER A 12 -4.57 6.31 -4.54
C SER A 12 -3.25 6.78 -5.16
N ARG A 13 -2.42 5.84 -5.64
CA ARG A 13 -1.38 6.16 -6.64
C ARG A 13 -1.94 6.00 -8.06
N ASP A 14 -3.24 6.31 -8.20
CA ASP A 14 -4.06 6.25 -9.43
C ASP A 14 -4.16 4.83 -10.05
N LYS A 15 -3.71 3.78 -9.36
CA LYS A 15 -3.81 2.40 -9.82
C LYS A 15 -5.08 1.76 -9.30
N VAL A 16 -6.21 2.18 -9.86
CA VAL A 16 -7.52 1.68 -9.47
C VAL A 16 -7.85 0.39 -10.23
N PRO A 17 -8.04 -0.76 -9.53
CA PRO A 17 -8.38 -2.00 -10.19
C PRO A 17 -9.76 -1.95 -10.87
N THR A 18 -9.96 -2.80 -11.89
CA THR A 18 -11.29 -3.05 -12.44
C THR A 18 -12.15 -3.78 -11.42
N MET A 19 -13.48 -3.71 -11.55
CA MET A 19 -14.39 -4.45 -10.66
C MET A 19 -14.18 -5.96 -10.73
N SER A 20 -13.81 -6.51 -11.89
CA SER A 20 -13.45 -7.93 -12.02
C SER A 20 -12.19 -8.28 -11.22
N THR A 21 -11.20 -7.40 -11.21
CA THR A 21 -9.99 -7.57 -10.40
C THR A 21 -10.30 -7.46 -8.91
N LEU A 22 -11.12 -6.47 -8.49
CA LEU A 22 -11.52 -6.32 -7.08
C LEU A 22 -12.26 -7.56 -6.56
N ARG A 23 -13.19 -8.11 -7.33
CA ARG A 23 -13.86 -9.38 -6.97
C ARG A 23 -12.86 -10.53 -6.86
N ARG A 24 -11.90 -10.64 -7.78
CA ARG A 24 -10.84 -11.65 -7.70
C ARG A 24 -9.95 -11.48 -6.46
N ILE A 25 -9.65 -10.24 -6.07
CA ILE A 25 -8.93 -9.97 -4.81
C ILE A 25 -9.77 -10.44 -3.62
N VAL A 26 -11.07 -10.17 -3.57
CA VAL A 26 -11.96 -10.67 -2.50
C VAL A 26 -11.94 -12.19 -2.43
N ASP A 27 -11.98 -12.90 -3.58
CA ASP A 27 -11.88 -14.37 -3.63
C ASP A 27 -10.55 -14.85 -3.03
N LEU A 28 -9.44 -14.17 -3.37
CA LEU A 28 -8.11 -14.48 -2.82
C LEU A 28 -8.06 -14.22 -1.30
N LEU A 29 -8.61 -13.10 -0.85
CA LEU A 29 -8.69 -12.77 0.57
C LEU A 29 -9.47 -13.83 1.35
N LYS A 30 -10.58 -14.32 0.80
CA LYS A 30 -11.35 -15.44 1.40
C LYS A 30 -10.51 -16.69 1.53
N VAL A 31 -9.80 -17.09 0.46
CA VAL A 31 -8.90 -18.26 0.47
C VAL A 31 -7.76 -18.09 1.49
N CYS A 32 -7.28 -16.88 1.68
CA CYS A 32 -6.21 -16.55 2.65
C CYS A 32 -6.72 -16.27 4.07
N ASN A 33 -8.01 -16.54 4.37
CA ASN A 33 -8.63 -16.35 5.70
C ASN A 33 -8.71 -14.91 6.20
N TYR A 34 -8.72 -13.92 5.31
CA TYR A 34 -9.03 -12.55 5.69
C TYR A 34 -10.54 -12.37 5.93
N ASN A 35 -10.88 -11.47 6.85
CA ASN A 35 -12.26 -11.08 7.13
C ASN A 35 -12.50 -9.56 7.10
N GLN A 36 -11.48 -8.79 6.68
CA GLN A 36 -11.59 -7.34 6.51
C GLN A 36 -10.80 -6.90 5.27
N PHE A 37 -11.36 -5.96 4.52
CA PHE A 37 -10.73 -5.37 3.33
C PHE A 37 -10.85 -3.85 3.38
N GLN A 38 -9.80 -3.13 2.98
CA GLN A 38 -9.79 -1.67 2.85
C GLN A 38 -9.24 -1.27 1.49
N LEU A 39 -9.83 -0.28 0.87
CA LEU A 39 -9.27 0.44 -0.27
C LEU A 39 -8.70 1.76 0.25
N TYR A 40 -7.38 1.89 0.28
CA TYR A 40 -6.74 3.13 0.72
C TYR A 40 -7.04 4.26 -0.27
N THR A 41 -7.70 5.30 0.22
CA THR A 41 -8.26 6.37 -0.60
C THR A 41 -7.76 7.74 -0.17
N GLU A 42 -7.17 8.48 -1.11
CA GLU A 42 -6.87 9.92 -0.99
C GLU A 42 -7.87 10.73 -1.84
N HIS A 43 -8.03 10.36 -3.12
CA HIS A 43 -8.83 11.10 -4.09
C HIS A 43 -9.52 10.19 -5.14
N THR A 44 -9.33 8.90 -5.06
CA THR A 44 -9.78 7.93 -6.08
C THR A 44 -11.21 7.42 -5.89
N PHE A 45 -12.05 8.18 -5.22
CA PHE A 45 -13.51 8.04 -5.20
C PHE A 45 -14.14 9.18 -6.01
N SER A 46 -15.21 8.89 -6.76
CA SER A 46 -15.86 9.87 -7.65
C SER A 46 -16.83 10.79 -6.89
N TYR A 47 -16.29 11.68 -6.07
CA TYR A 47 -17.05 12.71 -5.36
C TYR A 47 -17.76 13.65 -6.32
N SER A 48 -19.08 13.85 -6.15
CA SER A 48 -19.93 14.55 -7.11
C SER A 48 -19.55 16.02 -7.35
N LYS A 49 -18.98 16.68 -6.33
CA LYS A 49 -18.62 18.10 -6.37
C LYS A 49 -17.13 18.37 -6.61
N HIS A 50 -16.33 17.31 -6.76
CA HIS A 50 -14.87 17.40 -6.71
C HIS A 50 -14.19 16.75 -7.93
N GLU A 51 -14.83 16.81 -9.11
CA GLU A 51 -14.33 16.17 -10.33
C GLU A 51 -12.91 16.61 -10.71
N THR A 52 -12.54 17.85 -10.43
CA THR A 52 -11.20 18.38 -10.68
C THR A 52 -10.12 17.50 -10.08
N VAL A 53 -10.37 16.94 -8.90
CA VAL A 53 -9.37 16.16 -8.13
C VAL A 53 -9.17 14.75 -8.70
N TRP A 54 -10.24 14.09 -9.15
CA TRP A 54 -10.20 12.67 -9.50
C TRP A 54 -10.37 12.35 -11.00
N ARG A 55 -10.68 13.35 -11.87
CA ARG A 55 -11.04 13.11 -13.28
C ARG A 55 -10.04 12.26 -14.07
N ASN A 56 -8.75 12.32 -13.71
CA ASN A 56 -7.70 11.57 -14.41
C ASN A 56 -7.32 10.25 -13.71
N ALA A 57 -7.93 9.93 -12.55
CA ALA A 57 -7.57 8.80 -11.74
C ALA A 57 -8.40 7.53 -12.06
N SER A 58 -9.42 7.63 -12.92
CA SER A 58 -10.39 6.54 -13.15
C SER A 58 -10.98 6.01 -11.82
N PRO A 59 -11.61 6.85 -11.01
CA PRO A 59 -11.98 6.55 -9.62
C PRO A 59 -13.02 5.44 -9.52
N ILE A 60 -13.17 4.90 -8.31
CA ILE A 60 -14.28 4.03 -7.98
C ILE A 60 -15.54 4.86 -7.69
N THR A 61 -16.68 4.42 -8.16
CA THR A 61 -17.97 5.09 -7.97
C THR A 61 -18.73 4.60 -6.74
N ALA A 62 -19.69 5.37 -6.25
CA ALA A 62 -20.58 4.96 -5.17
C ALA A 62 -21.36 3.66 -5.48
N ALA A 63 -21.77 3.48 -6.74
CA ALA A 63 -22.45 2.26 -7.17
C ALA A 63 -21.53 1.03 -7.11
N GLU A 64 -20.29 1.19 -7.56
CA GLU A 64 -19.27 0.12 -7.53
C GLU A 64 -18.84 -0.21 -6.10
N ILE A 65 -18.77 0.77 -5.19
CA ILE A 65 -18.51 0.49 -3.77
C ILE A 65 -19.65 -0.35 -3.18
N ARG A 66 -20.92 0.00 -3.42
CA ARG A 66 -22.05 -0.80 -2.93
C ARG A 66 -22.05 -2.22 -3.49
N GLU A 67 -21.69 -2.40 -4.76
CA GLU A 67 -21.52 -3.70 -5.38
C GLU A 67 -20.39 -4.50 -4.72
N LEU A 68 -19.24 -3.87 -4.48
CA LEU A 68 -18.09 -4.50 -3.82
C LEU A 68 -18.40 -4.85 -2.36
N ASP A 69 -19.07 -3.95 -1.61
CA ASP A 69 -19.50 -4.19 -0.24
C ASP A 69 -20.43 -5.42 -0.15
N ALA A 70 -21.39 -5.50 -1.07
CA ALA A 70 -22.28 -6.68 -1.14
C ALA A 70 -21.48 -7.96 -1.44
N TYR A 71 -20.52 -7.91 -2.36
CA TYR A 71 -19.68 -9.06 -2.71
C TYR A 71 -18.75 -9.46 -1.56
N CYS A 72 -18.16 -8.50 -0.85
CA CYS A 72 -17.38 -8.78 0.36
C CYS A 72 -18.21 -9.47 1.43
N ARG A 73 -19.42 -8.98 1.73
CA ARG A 73 -20.32 -9.60 2.71
C ARG A 73 -20.72 -11.04 2.34
N MET A 74 -20.94 -11.34 1.06
CA MET A 74 -21.20 -12.70 0.58
C MET A 74 -20.01 -13.65 0.83
N ASN A 75 -18.81 -13.09 1.00
CA ASN A 75 -17.58 -13.83 1.28
C ASN A 75 -17.14 -13.73 2.75
N ASP A 76 -17.98 -13.26 3.67
CA ASP A 76 -17.69 -13.04 5.09
C ASP A 76 -16.54 -12.04 5.32
N ILE A 77 -16.39 -11.05 4.43
CA ILE A 77 -15.39 -10.01 4.48
C ILE A 77 -16.08 -8.67 4.73
N GLU A 78 -15.63 -7.92 5.73
CA GLU A 78 -16.07 -6.55 6.00
C GLU A 78 -15.29 -5.57 5.12
N LEU A 79 -15.97 -4.83 4.23
CA LEU A 79 -15.35 -3.74 3.49
C LEU A 79 -15.38 -2.48 4.34
N VAL A 80 -14.21 -2.03 4.83
CA VAL A 80 -14.09 -0.84 5.68
C VAL A 80 -13.76 0.38 4.82
N PRO A 81 -14.54 1.47 4.91
CA PRO A 81 -14.21 2.73 4.25
C PRO A 81 -12.88 3.30 4.72
N ASN A 82 -12.18 3.94 3.78
CA ASN A 82 -10.95 4.67 4.04
C ASN A 82 -10.98 6.01 3.26
N GLN A 83 -10.62 7.10 3.92
CA GLN A 83 -10.38 8.40 3.30
C GLN A 83 -9.35 9.16 4.12
N ASN A 84 -8.21 9.47 3.55
CA ASN A 84 -7.24 10.33 4.22
C ASN A 84 -7.82 11.71 4.47
N SER A 85 -7.62 12.20 5.70
CA SER A 85 -8.35 13.33 6.25
C SER A 85 -7.44 14.38 6.91
N PHE A 86 -6.12 14.26 6.79
CA PHE A 86 -5.20 15.25 7.35
C PHE A 86 -3.93 15.37 6.49
N GLY A 87 -2.98 14.41 6.55
CA GLY A 87 -1.89 14.26 5.59
C GLY A 87 -2.37 13.61 4.29
N HIS A 88 -1.47 13.45 3.32
CA HIS A 88 -1.76 12.82 2.01
C HIS A 88 -2.89 13.47 1.21
N MET A 89 -3.02 14.81 1.34
CA MET A 89 -3.98 15.61 0.61
C MET A 89 -3.38 16.34 -0.61
N GLU A 90 -2.20 15.92 -1.08
CA GLU A 90 -1.50 16.56 -2.22
C GLU A 90 -2.40 16.67 -3.46
N ARG A 91 -3.14 15.59 -3.81
CA ARG A 91 -4.02 15.55 -4.98
C ARG A 91 -5.22 16.52 -4.88
N TRP A 92 -5.53 16.98 -3.69
CA TRP A 92 -6.52 18.03 -3.41
C TRP A 92 -5.86 19.41 -3.42
N LEU A 93 -4.84 19.59 -2.61
CA LEU A 93 -4.28 20.89 -2.24
C LEU A 93 -3.46 21.56 -3.37
N VAL A 94 -3.06 20.81 -4.40
CA VAL A 94 -2.42 21.37 -5.61
C VAL A 94 -3.41 22.14 -6.50
N HIS A 95 -4.72 21.95 -6.33
CA HIS A 95 -5.73 22.67 -7.09
C HIS A 95 -6.06 24.00 -6.45
N PRO A 96 -6.22 25.09 -7.24
CA PRO A 96 -6.49 26.43 -6.72
C PRO A 96 -7.71 26.50 -5.79
N GLU A 97 -8.74 25.68 -6.04
CA GLU A 97 -9.98 25.66 -5.26
C GLU A 97 -9.77 25.15 -3.81
N TYR A 98 -8.71 24.37 -3.57
CA TYR A 98 -8.42 23.77 -2.26
C TYR A 98 -7.12 24.26 -1.64
N ASN A 99 -6.27 24.95 -2.39
CA ASN A 99 -4.94 25.35 -1.93
C ASN A 99 -4.97 26.21 -0.65
N ASN A 100 -6.01 27.02 -0.46
CA ASN A 100 -6.23 27.80 0.74
C ASN A 100 -6.54 26.96 2.00
N LEU A 101 -6.79 25.67 1.86
CA LEU A 101 -6.99 24.72 2.96
C LEU A 101 -5.68 24.08 3.42
N ALA A 102 -4.57 24.34 2.73
CA ALA A 102 -3.27 23.76 3.05
C ALA A 102 -2.59 24.46 4.23
N ALA A 103 -1.98 23.69 5.13
CA ALA A 103 -1.13 24.21 6.21
C ALA A 103 0.09 24.98 5.67
N MET A 104 0.62 24.54 4.52
CA MET A 104 1.70 25.20 3.78
C MET A 104 1.34 25.30 2.29
N PRO A 105 0.59 26.32 1.85
CA PRO A 105 0.08 26.43 0.47
C PRO A 105 1.14 26.37 -0.64
N ASN A 106 2.36 26.76 -0.32
CA ASN A 106 3.49 26.75 -1.26
C ASN A 106 4.35 25.48 -1.15
N GLY A 107 3.94 24.49 -0.38
CA GLY A 107 4.75 23.32 -0.06
C GLY A 107 5.99 23.67 0.77
N GLY A 108 7.03 22.86 0.71
CA GLY A 108 8.31 23.08 1.39
C GLY A 108 8.47 22.31 2.71
N ALA A 109 7.52 21.46 3.08
CA ALA A 109 7.67 20.58 4.24
C ALA A 109 8.89 19.67 4.13
N VAL A 110 9.64 19.54 5.22
CA VAL A 110 10.79 18.64 5.31
C VAL A 110 10.37 17.36 6.00
N THR A 111 10.50 16.23 5.30
CA THR A 111 10.21 14.90 5.84
C THR A 111 11.29 14.45 6.85
N PRO A 112 11.02 13.49 7.72
CA PRO A 112 11.99 12.94 8.66
C PRO A 112 13.26 12.37 8.01
N TRP A 113 13.18 11.95 6.74
CA TRP A 113 14.30 11.44 5.95
C TRP A 113 14.99 12.50 5.08
N GLY A 114 14.69 13.80 5.31
CA GLY A 114 15.37 14.94 4.69
C GLY A 114 14.89 15.32 3.28
N THR A 115 13.81 14.71 2.78
CA THR A 115 13.22 15.10 1.49
C THR A 115 12.33 16.33 1.67
N ILE A 116 12.42 17.29 0.74
CA ILE A 116 11.51 18.45 0.71
C ILE A 116 10.32 18.12 -0.17
N LYS A 117 9.12 18.13 0.40
CA LYS A 117 7.85 18.05 -0.33
C LYS A 117 7.64 19.38 -1.07
N LYS A 118 7.51 19.32 -2.39
CA LYS A 118 7.33 20.51 -3.23
C LYS A 118 5.91 21.04 -3.18
N ASP A 119 4.97 20.13 -3.11
CA ASP A 119 3.54 20.41 -3.08
C ASP A 119 2.99 20.39 -1.65
N PRO A 120 1.89 21.10 -1.35
CA PRO A 120 1.24 21.02 -0.05
C PRO A 120 0.67 19.62 0.16
N THR A 121 0.82 19.07 1.38
CA THR A 121 0.40 17.69 1.67
C THR A 121 -0.63 17.57 2.79
N THR A 122 -0.76 18.60 3.64
CA THR A 122 -1.53 18.54 4.88
C THR A 122 -2.57 19.66 4.95
N LEU A 123 -3.78 19.33 5.38
CA LEU A 123 -4.83 20.31 5.67
C LEU A 123 -4.42 21.23 6.83
N ASP A 124 -4.83 22.49 6.78
CA ASP A 124 -4.64 23.43 7.89
C ASP A 124 -5.65 23.12 9.02
N PRO A 125 -5.18 22.69 10.22
CA PRO A 125 -6.04 22.36 11.34
C PRO A 125 -6.78 23.58 11.94
N SER A 126 -6.33 24.80 11.62
CA SER A 126 -6.94 26.05 12.09
C SER A 126 -8.00 26.58 11.13
N ASN A 127 -8.02 26.11 9.88
CA ASN A 127 -8.98 26.55 8.88
C ASN A 127 -10.28 25.74 8.98
N PRO A 128 -11.44 26.38 9.30
CA PRO A 128 -12.71 25.66 9.39
C PRO A 128 -13.13 24.99 8.08
N GLY A 129 -12.72 25.52 6.94
CA GLY A 129 -12.95 24.92 5.62
C GLY A 129 -12.36 23.52 5.46
N SER A 130 -11.31 23.18 6.22
CA SER A 130 -10.74 21.82 6.25
C SER A 130 -11.78 20.80 6.77
N LEU A 131 -12.48 21.11 7.85
CA LEU A 131 -13.53 20.24 8.39
C LEU A 131 -14.81 20.26 7.54
N GLU A 132 -15.14 21.39 6.91
CA GLU A 132 -16.27 21.49 5.98
C GLU A 132 -16.05 20.59 4.75
N LEU A 133 -14.83 20.60 4.17
CA LEU A 133 -14.47 19.70 3.09
C LEU A 133 -14.65 18.23 3.52
N LEU A 134 -14.03 17.83 4.63
CA LEU A 134 -14.09 16.46 5.12
C LEU A 134 -15.52 16.01 5.42
N SER A 135 -16.33 16.87 6.03
CA SER A 135 -17.75 16.61 6.28
C SER A 135 -18.50 16.27 4.99
N GLY A 136 -18.30 17.08 3.94
CA GLY A 136 -18.90 16.81 2.62
C GLY A 136 -18.44 15.49 1.99
N LEU A 137 -17.13 15.16 2.10
CA LEU A 137 -16.62 13.90 1.59
C LEU A 137 -17.23 12.69 2.32
N TYR A 138 -17.38 12.77 3.63
CA TYR A 138 -17.96 11.70 4.44
C TYR A 138 -19.44 11.48 4.14
N ASP A 139 -20.19 12.54 3.87
CA ASP A 139 -21.60 12.45 3.48
C ASP A 139 -21.81 11.69 2.17
N GLU A 140 -20.86 11.79 1.23
CA GLU A 140 -20.94 11.07 -0.04
C GLU A 140 -20.35 9.63 0.06
N LEU A 141 -19.27 9.44 0.81
CA LEU A 141 -18.55 8.17 0.87
C LEU A 141 -19.24 7.13 1.76
N LEU A 142 -19.50 7.49 3.02
CA LEU A 142 -19.87 6.55 4.08
C LEU A 142 -21.19 5.81 3.86
N PRO A 143 -22.25 6.39 3.25
CA PRO A 143 -23.50 5.70 3.01
C PRO A 143 -23.39 4.47 2.08
N ASN A 144 -22.25 4.27 1.43
CA ASN A 144 -22.05 3.18 0.48
C ASN A 144 -21.49 1.90 1.13
N PHE A 145 -21.21 1.93 2.44
CA PHE A 145 -20.60 0.83 3.18
C PHE A 145 -21.53 0.28 4.26
N SER A 146 -21.48 -1.02 4.47
CA SER A 146 -22.17 -1.69 5.58
C SER A 146 -21.35 -1.73 6.87
N SER A 147 -20.03 -1.60 6.80
CA SER A 147 -19.15 -1.47 7.97
C SER A 147 -19.50 -0.23 8.80
N ARG A 148 -19.22 -0.31 10.10
CA ARG A 148 -19.27 0.81 11.03
C ARG A 148 -17.90 1.28 11.50
N LEU A 149 -16.83 0.74 10.93
CA LEU A 149 -15.47 1.22 11.08
C LEU A 149 -15.16 2.20 9.95
N PHE A 150 -14.30 3.19 10.20
CA PHE A 150 -13.84 4.11 9.17
C PHE A 150 -12.39 4.52 9.42
N ASN A 151 -11.49 4.21 8.49
CA ASN A 151 -10.09 4.62 8.54
C ASN A 151 -9.94 6.03 7.96
N ILE A 152 -9.61 6.99 8.82
CA ILE A 152 -9.47 8.41 8.49
C ILE A 152 -8.05 8.82 8.11
N GLY A 153 -7.10 7.89 8.11
CA GLY A 153 -5.68 8.21 7.83
C GLY A 153 -5.03 8.98 8.96
N CYS A 154 -4.74 10.26 8.73
CA CYS A 154 -4.11 11.22 9.67
C CYS A 154 -2.62 10.96 9.93
N ASP A 155 -1.94 10.21 9.08
CA ASP A 155 -0.50 9.96 9.09
C ASP A 155 0.29 11.07 8.37
N GLU A 156 1.60 11.06 8.58
CA GLU A 156 2.61 11.85 7.84
C GLU A 156 2.31 13.36 7.68
N THR A 157 1.70 13.98 8.69
CA THR A 157 1.37 15.41 8.70
C THR A 157 2.62 16.28 8.94
N PHE A 158 3.58 16.24 8.01
CA PHE A 158 4.92 16.83 8.17
C PHE A 158 4.94 18.35 8.38
N GLU A 159 3.90 19.05 7.91
CA GLU A 159 3.70 20.49 8.07
C GLU A 159 3.30 20.88 9.50
N ILE A 160 2.67 19.98 10.24
CA ILE A 160 2.15 20.26 11.59
C ILE A 160 3.25 19.92 12.61
N LYS A 161 3.82 20.96 13.23
CA LYS A 161 4.89 20.80 14.23
C LYS A 161 4.37 20.82 15.66
N ASP A 162 3.20 21.40 15.89
CA ASP A 162 2.56 21.44 17.20
C ASP A 162 1.73 20.17 17.42
N PRO A 163 2.12 19.31 18.37
CA PRO A 163 1.38 18.09 18.66
C PRO A 163 -0.02 18.34 19.23
N GLU A 164 -0.26 19.49 19.88
CA GLU A 164 -1.58 19.88 20.35
C GLU A 164 -2.52 20.26 19.19
N ALA A 165 -1.99 20.96 18.18
CA ALA A 165 -2.73 21.24 16.95
C ALA A 165 -3.10 19.94 16.20
N TYR A 166 -2.18 18.97 16.13
CA TYR A 166 -2.46 17.65 15.57
C TYR A 166 -3.58 16.95 16.34
N LEU A 167 -3.43 16.81 17.66
CA LEU A 167 -4.44 16.11 18.48
C LEU A 167 -5.80 16.81 18.39
N GLY A 168 -5.82 18.15 18.50
CA GLY A 168 -7.05 18.92 18.42
C GLY A 168 -7.80 18.74 17.11
N PHE A 169 -7.10 18.65 15.98
CA PHE A 169 -7.71 18.39 14.68
C PHE A 169 -8.18 16.93 14.54
N LEU A 170 -7.34 15.97 14.93
CA LEU A 170 -7.70 14.54 14.95
C LEU A 170 -9.02 14.31 15.70
N LEU A 171 -9.17 14.90 16.88
CA LEU A 171 -10.39 14.74 17.68
C LEU A 171 -11.63 15.31 16.97
N LYS A 172 -11.52 16.48 16.33
CA LYS A 172 -12.61 17.07 15.55
C LYS A 172 -13.00 16.20 14.35
N VAL A 173 -12.00 15.62 13.65
CA VAL A 173 -12.27 14.67 12.57
C VAL A 173 -12.98 13.42 13.10
N CYS A 174 -12.57 12.91 14.26
CA CYS A 174 -13.25 11.78 14.91
C CYS A 174 -14.70 12.11 15.28
N ASP A 175 -14.99 13.33 15.69
CA ASP A 175 -16.37 13.75 15.99
C ASP A 175 -17.24 13.76 14.74
N LEU A 176 -16.75 14.24 13.60
CA LEU A 176 -17.45 14.13 12.30
C LEU A 176 -17.79 12.68 11.92
N VAL A 177 -16.89 11.74 12.25
CA VAL A 177 -17.09 10.30 12.01
C VAL A 177 -18.19 9.75 12.93
N ARG A 178 -18.15 10.08 14.23
CA ARG A 178 -19.13 9.63 15.23
C ARG A 178 -20.54 10.15 14.94
N GLU A 179 -20.66 11.40 14.50
CA GLU A 179 -21.94 12.01 14.09
C GLU A 179 -22.65 11.20 13.00
N ARG A 180 -21.88 10.47 12.19
CA ARG A 180 -22.39 9.58 11.13
C ARG A 180 -22.57 8.12 11.57
N GLY A 181 -22.37 7.83 12.87
CA GLY A 181 -22.53 6.50 13.46
C GLY A 181 -21.41 5.52 13.11
N PHE A 182 -20.22 6.03 12.78
CA PHE A 182 -19.03 5.23 12.54
C PHE A 182 -18.03 5.33 13.70
N ARG A 183 -17.17 4.32 13.82
CA ARG A 183 -16.06 4.27 14.75
C ARG A 183 -14.76 4.59 14.01
N PRO A 184 -13.99 5.62 14.39
CA PRO A 184 -12.80 6.02 13.68
C PRO A 184 -11.59 5.11 13.97
N MET A 185 -10.82 4.85 12.90
CA MET A 185 -9.49 4.23 12.91
C MET A 185 -8.50 5.26 12.35
N PHE A 186 -7.28 5.34 12.89
CA PHE A 186 -6.26 6.30 12.45
C PHE A 186 -4.86 5.70 12.51
N TRP A 187 -3.93 6.18 11.69
CA TRP A 187 -2.53 5.77 11.73
C TRP A 187 -1.80 6.37 12.92
N GLY A 188 -1.08 5.53 13.68
CA GLY A 188 -0.52 5.87 14.97
C GLY A 188 0.83 6.60 14.96
N ASP A 189 1.47 6.80 13.80
CA ASP A 189 2.87 7.26 13.69
C ASP A 189 3.13 8.63 14.32
N ILE A 190 2.21 9.59 14.19
CA ILE A 190 2.37 10.93 14.77
C ILE A 190 2.20 10.89 16.28
N ILE A 191 1.14 10.22 16.76
CA ILE A 191 0.85 10.17 18.21
C ILE A 191 1.93 9.39 18.98
N LEU A 192 2.56 8.39 18.37
CA LEU A 192 3.64 7.61 18.97
C LEU A 192 4.92 8.41 19.21
N LYS A 193 5.13 9.51 18.47
CA LYS A 193 6.22 10.47 18.71
C LYS A 193 5.95 11.35 19.94
N HIS A 194 4.70 11.39 20.41
CA HIS A 194 4.19 12.16 21.53
C HIS A 194 3.42 11.26 22.49
N PRO A 195 4.09 10.30 23.16
CA PRO A 195 3.44 9.24 23.95
C PRO A 195 2.57 9.79 25.09
N GLU A 196 2.85 11.00 25.58
CA GLU A 196 2.04 11.71 26.57
C GLU A 196 0.63 12.05 26.05
N LEU A 197 0.43 12.12 24.74
CA LEU A 197 -0.86 12.38 24.12
C LEU A 197 -1.69 11.11 23.93
N VAL A 198 -1.07 9.93 23.92
CA VAL A 198 -1.76 8.64 23.70
C VAL A 198 -2.82 8.40 24.78
N GLU A 199 -2.53 8.76 26.04
CA GLU A 199 -3.46 8.61 27.16
C GLU A 199 -4.70 9.50 27.03
N ARG A 200 -4.60 10.60 26.28
CA ARG A 200 -5.67 11.58 26.05
C ARG A 200 -6.63 11.16 24.94
N LEU A 201 -6.28 10.13 24.17
CA LEU A 201 -7.15 9.64 23.10
C LEU A 201 -8.40 8.96 23.66
N PRO A 202 -9.58 9.23 23.08
CA PRO A 202 -10.81 8.52 23.40
C PRO A 202 -10.67 7.01 23.18
N LYS A 203 -11.25 6.21 24.08
CA LYS A 203 -11.06 4.74 24.07
C LYS A 203 -11.90 4.02 23.00
N ASP A 204 -12.73 4.70 22.31
CA ASP A 204 -13.47 4.20 21.13
C ASP A 204 -12.67 4.30 19.82
N LEU A 205 -11.52 4.97 19.82
CA LEU A 205 -10.60 4.97 18.67
C LEU A 205 -9.90 3.64 18.50
N ILE A 206 -9.51 3.34 17.25
CA ILE A 206 -8.64 2.22 16.90
C ILE A 206 -7.35 2.78 16.31
N ALA A 207 -6.22 2.55 16.98
CA ALA A 207 -4.92 2.93 16.46
C ALA A 207 -4.39 1.87 15.48
N LEU A 208 -3.83 2.32 14.37
CA LEU A 208 -3.19 1.47 13.35
C LEU A 208 -1.67 1.65 13.47
N ASP A 209 -0.99 0.67 14.03
CA ASP A 209 0.45 0.67 14.28
C ASP A 209 1.18 0.06 13.08
N TRP A 210 1.76 0.91 12.22
CA TRP A 210 2.35 0.50 10.98
C TRP A 210 3.89 0.56 10.96
N GLY A 211 4.48 -0.39 10.24
CA GLY A 211 5.91 -0.41 9.99
C GLY A 211 6.28 -1.55 9.04
N TYR A 212 7.33 -1.37 8.22
CA TYR A 212 7.53 -2.20 7.03
C TYR A 212 8.89 -2.87 6.96
N GLU A 213 9.77 -2.65 7.92
CA GLU A 213 11.04 -3.35 8.01
C GLU A 213 10.96 -4.52 9.02
N GLY A 214 11.74 -5.58 8.79
CA GLY A 214 11.77 -6.74 9.68
C GLY A 214 12.16 -6.40 11.12
N ASN A 215 12.91 -5.33 11.33
CA ASN A 215 13.33 -4.83 12.64
C ASN A 215 12.50 -3.65 13.18
N HIS A 216 11.31 -3.39 12.62
CA HIS A 216 10.43 -2.34 13.13
C HIS A 216 10.05 -2.59 14.59
N PRO A 217 10.03 -1.56 15.47
CA PRO A 217 9.88 -1.71 16.92
C PRO A 217 8.42 -1.92 17.39
N PHE A 218 7.66 -2.77 16.68
CA PHE A 218 6.26 -3.09 17.04
C PHE A 218 6.06 -3.41 18.50
N ALA A 219 7.04 -4.08 19.15
CA ALA A 219 6.90 -4.48 20.55
C ALA A 219 6.80 -3.28 21.50
N ASP A 220 7.59 -2.23 21.23
CA ASP A 220 7.62 -1.02 22.06
C ASP A 220 6.44 -0.09 21.75
N GLU A 221 6.05 -0.01 20.49
CA GLU A 221 4.95 0.84 20.02
C GLU A 221 3.59 0.30 20.48
N THR A 222 3.33 -0.98 20.27
CA THR A 222 2.11 -1.65 20.73
C THR A 222 1.98 -1.67 22.26
N ALA A 223 3.09 -1.69 23.02
CA ALA A 223 3.06 -1.58 24.47
C ALA A 223 2.50 -0.24 24.96
N LYS A 224 2.75 0.86 24.23
CA LYS A 224 2.21 2.19 24.55
C LYS A 224 0.68 2.23 24.38
N PHE A 225 0.16 1.68 23.29
CA PHE A 225 -1.29 1.58 23.08
C PHE A 225 -1.97 0.71 24.13
N LYS A 226 -1.36 -0.43 24.46
CA LYS A 226 -1.85 -1.30 25.54
C LYS A 226 -1.89 -0.59 26.88
N ALA A 227 -0.79 0.11 27.26
CA ALA A 227 -0.71 0.84 28.52
C ALA A 227 -1.78 1.93 28.61
N ALA A 228 -2.07 2.62 27.50
CA ALA A 228 -3.12 3.60 27.42
C ALA A 228 -4.54 2.99 27.36
N GLY A 229 -4.69 1.67 27.30
CA GLY A 229 -6.00 1.01 27.17
C GLY A 229 -6.70 1.32 25.85
N LEU A 230 -5.96 1.64 24.79
CA LEU A 230 -6.47 1.91 23.46
C LEU A 230 -6.49 0.61 22.65
N GLU A 231 -7.58 0.41 21.89
CA GLU A 231 -7.64 -0.67 20.92
C GLU A 231 -6.73 -0.36 19.72
N PHE A 232 -6.01 -1.36 19.24
CA PHE A 232 -5.09 -1.16 18.14
C PHE A 232 -4.98 -2.39 17.24
N TYR A 233 -4.51 -2.16 16.01
CA TYR A 233 -4.09 -3.17 15.05
C TYR A 233 -2.59 -3.05 14.83
N VAL A 234 -1.93 -4.16 14.47
CA VAL A 234 -0.59 -4.15 13.90
C VAL A 234 -0.69 -4.20 12.39
N CYS A 235 0.07 -3.36 11.70
CA CYS A 235 -0.07 -3.12 10.26
C CYS A 235 1.26 -3.35 9.53
N PRO A 236 1.68 -4.62 9.33
CA PRO A 236 2.82 -4.94 8.50
C PRO A 236 2.50 -4.78 7.02
N GLY A 237 3.53 -4.85 6.16
CA GLY A 237 3.37 -4.66 4.73
C GLY A 237 3.73 -5.87 3.86
N THR A 238 3.20 -5.91 2.64
CA THR A 238 3.58 -6.88 1.60
C THR A 238 5.02 -6.71 1.13
N SER A 239 5.65 -5.56 1.40
CA SER A 239 6.97 -5.17 0.92
C SER A 239 7.14 -5.25 -0.61
N SER A 240 6.03 -5.11 -1.36
CA SER A 240 6.01 -5.19 -2.81
C SER A 240 6.42 -3.88 -3.48
N TRP A 241 6.03 -2.73 -2.91
CA TRP A 241 6.28 -1.41 -3.46
C TRP A 241 7.75 -1.00 -3.40
N ASN A 242 8.16 -0.11 -4.31
CA ASN A 242 9.54 0.38 -4.43
C ASN A 242 10.59 -0.73 -4.52
N SER A 243 10.24 -1.93 -5.04
CA SER A 243 11.12 -3.09 -5.02
C SER A 243 11.36 -3.76 -6.38
N LEU A 244 10.51 -3.55 -7.38
CA LEU A 244 10.37 -4.17 -8.69
C LEU A 244 9.76 -5.58 -8.66
N SER A 245 10.12 -6.42 -7.69
CA SER A 245 9.71 -7.83 -7.61
C SER A 245 9.37 -8.31 -6.19
N GLY A 246 9.24 -7.40 -5.24
CA GLY A 246 9.01 -7.71 -3.83
C GLY A 246 10.31 -7.83 -3.03
N ARG A 247 10.18 -7.76 -1.69
CA ARG A 247 11.24 -8.00 -0.70
C ARG A 247 10.78 -9.13 0.24
N VAL A 248 10.80 -10.37 -0.26
CA VAL A 248 10.12 -11.51 0.36
C VAL A 248 10.63 -11.81 1.77
N GLU A 249 11.95 -11.76 2.02
CA GLU A 249 12.49 -12.04 3.36
C GLU A 249 12.14 -10.91 4.34
N ASN A 250 12.26 -9.64 3.93
CA ASN A 250 11.83 -8.51 4.75
C ASN A 250 10.32 -8.59 5.09
N MET A 251 9.48 -8.93 4.13
CA MET A 251 8.06 -9.15 4.34
C MET A 251 7.80 -10.22 5.40
N ARG A 252 8.47 -11.37 5.30
CA ARG A 252 8.34 -12.48 6.26
C ARG A 252 8.75 -12.05 7.67
N GLU A 253 9.90 -11.40 7.81
CA GLU A 253 10.42 -10.92 9.11
C GLU A 253 9.51 -9.85 9.71
N ASN A 254 9.05 -8.91 8.90
CA ASN A 254 8.15 -7.84 9.30
C ASN A 254 6.81 -8.39 9.81
N MET A 255 6.18 -9.32 9.08
CA MET A 255 4.93 -9.96 9.49
C MET A 255 5.08 -10.79 10.77
N ALA A 256 6.20 -11.51 10.92
CA ALA A 256 6.49 -12.27 12.13
C ALA A 256 6.67 -11.36 13.35
N ALA A 257 7.36 -10.23 13.20
CA ALA A 257 7.56 -9.25 14.26
C ALA A 257 6.22 -8.59 14.69
N ALA A 258 5.41 -8.18 13.70
CA ALA A 258 4.08 -7.62 13.93
C ALA A 258 3.16 -8.62 14.64
N GLU A 259 3.14 -9.87 14.20
CA GLU A 259 2.34 -10.95 14.82
C GLU A 259 2.73 -11.16 16.28
N ALA A 260 4.01 -11.32 16.54
CA ALA A 260 4.51 -11.58 17.91
C ALA A 260 4.22 -10.42 18.87
N ALA A 261 4.42 -9.17 18.42
CA ALA A 261 4.14 -7.97 19.20
C ALA A 261 2.63 -7.77 19.43
N GLY A 262 1.85 -7.89 18.35
CA GLY A 262 0.39 -7.74 18.40
C GLY A 262 -0.25 -8.73 19.35
N ARG A 263 0.12 -9.99 19.28
CA ARG A 263 -0.38 -11.02 20.19
C ARG A 263 0.04 -10.79 21.64
N ARG A 264 1.30 -10.42 21.88
CA ARG A 264 1.82 -10.12 23.25
C ARG A 264 1.05 -8.96 23.88
N ASN A 265 0.73 -7.95 23.12
CA ASN A 265 0.14 -6.71 23.63
C ASN A 265 -1.38 -6.62 23.42
N GLY A 266 -2.01 -7.64 22.81
CA GLY A 266 -3.46 -7.75 22.73
C GLY A 266 -4.08 -6.96 21.58
N ALA A 267 -3.37 -6.81 20.46
CA ALA A 267 -3.92 -6.23 19.22
C ALA A 267 -5.19 -6.96 18.80
N LYS A 268 -6.21 -6.20 18.43
CA LYS A 268 -7.48 -6.74 17.92
C LYS A 268 -7.39 -7.14 16.46
N GLY A 269 -6.55 -6.46 15.70
CA GLY A 269 -6.40 -6.71 14.27
C GLY A 269 -4.95 -6.86 13.82
N PHE A 270 -4.81 -7.56 12.69
CA PHE A 270 -3.61 -7.68 11.89
C PHE A 270 -3.98 -7.24 10.48
N LEU A 271 -3.52 -6.07 10.05
CA LEU A 271 -3.87 -5.43 8.79
C LEU A 271 -2.65 -5.41 7.86
N VAL A 272 -2.61 -6.29 6.89
CA VAL A 272 -1.55 -6.27 5.86
C VAL A 272 -1.78 -5.12 4.91
N THR A 273 -0.80 -4.24 4.78
CA THR A 273 -0.87 -3.10 3.86
C THR A 273 -0.12 -3.38 2.56
N ASP A 274 -0.68 -2.93 1.45
CA ASP A 274 -0.11 -3.07 0.10
C ASP A 274 -0.10 -1.71 -0.60
N TRP A 275 1.06 -1.03 -0.52
CA TRP A 275 1.23 0.33 -1.00
C TRP A 275 1.65 0.38 -2.47
N GLY A 276 1.36 1.51 -3.10
CA GLY A 276 1.70 1.79 -4.50
C GLY A 276 2.72 2.90 -4.70
N ASP A 277 3.50 3.24 -3.70
CA ASP A 277 4.41 4.37 -3.69
C ASP A 277 5.20 4.55 -4.98
N PHE A 278 5.48 5.81 -5.32
CA PHE A 278 6.35 6.20 -6.41
C PHE A 278 5.98 5.60 -7.79
N GLY A 279 4.70 5.67 -8.15
CA GLY A 279 4.22 5.29 -9.47
C GLY A 279 3.67 3.87 -9.61
N HIS A 280 3.68 3.10 -8.53
CA HIS A 280 3.02 1.79 -8.42
C HIS A 280 3.37 0.83 -9.58
N TRP A 281 4.67 0.63 -9.82
CA TRP A 281 5.13 -0.20 -10.94
C TRP A 281 4.89 -1.69 -10.76
N GLN A 282 4.94 -2.18 -9.51
CA GLN A 282 4.78 -3.60 -9.23
C GLN A 282 3.36 -4.08 -9.61
N PRO A 283 3.23 -5.22 -10.29
CA PRO A 283 1.94 -5.86 -10.54
C PRO A 283 1.45 -6.59 -9.29
N LEU A 284 0.20 -7.06 -9.31
CA LEU A 284 -0.41 -7.78 -8.17
C LEU A 284 0.38 -9.06 -7.79
N ALA A 285 1.04 -9.69 -8.73
CA ALA A 285 1.90 -10.85 -8.47
C ALA A 285 3.00 -10.55 -7.43
N ALA A 286 3.54 -9.32 -7.39
CA ALA A 286 4.56 -8.95 -6.41
C ALA A 286 4.02 -8.92 -4.97
N SER A 287 2.73 -8.65 -4.79
CA SER A 287 2.06 -8.60 -3.49
C SER A 287 1.51 -9.95 -3.04
N LEU A 288 1.37 -10.91 -3.97
CA LEU A 288 0.74 -12.20 -3.70
C LEU A 288 1.42 -13.00 -2.57
N PRO A 289 2.77 -13.07 -2.48
CA PRO A 289 3.43 -13.73 -1.34
C PRO A 289 3.03 -13.13 0.01
N GLY A 290 2.96 -11.79 0.10
CA GLY A 290 2.56 -11.08 1.30
C GLY A 290 1.07 -11.24 1.62
N MET A 291 0.21 -11.27 0.62
CA MET A 291 -1.21 -11.54 0.80
C MET A 291 -1.44 -12.94 1.40
N ILE A 292 -0.80 -13.97 0.86
CA ILE A 292 -0.96 -15.35 1.34
C ILE A 292 -0.36 -15.48 2.75
N LEU A 293 0.90 -15.11 2.93
CA LEU A 293 1.60 -15.31 4.19
C LEU A 293 1.00 -14.46 5.32
N GLY A 294 0.58 -13.23 5.02
CA GLY A 294 -0.05 -12.34 6.00
C GLY A 294 -1.38 -12.89 6.55
N GLY A 295 -2.22 -13.47 5.69
CA GLY A 295 -3.43 -14.16 6.13
C GLY A 295 -3.12 -15.34 7.06
N TRP A 296 -2.07 -16.10 6.76
CA TRP A 296 -1.62 -17.20 7.62
C TRP A 296 -1.07 -16.72 8.96
N PHE A 297 -0.28 -15.65 9.00
CA PHE A 297 0.17 -15.05 10.27
C PHE A 297 -1.01 -14.56 11.11
N ALA A 298 -1.96 -13.88 10.47
CA ALA A 298 -3.13 -13.36 11.16
C ALA A 298 -4.00 -14.46 11.77
N ASP A 299 -4.12 -15.61 11.12
CA ASP A 299 -4.95 -16.73 11.54
C ASP A 299 -4.19 -17.76 12.41
N HIS A 300 -3.02 -18.21 11.97
CA HIS A 300 -2.28 -19.32 12.58
C HIS A 300 -1.10 -18.88 13.45
N GLY A 301 -0.80 -17.59 13.49
CA GLY A 301 0.33 -17.04 14.27
C GLY A 301 1.67 -17.60 13.79
N PRO A 302 2.61 -17.92 14.70
CA PRO A 302 3.98 -18.32 14.33
C PRO A 302 4.05 -19.63 13.54
N LYS A 303 2.96 -20.41 13.46
CA LYS A 303 2.90 -21.60 12.61
C LYS A 303 3.02 -21.24 11.12
N ALA A 304 2.68 -19.99 10.76
CA ALA A 304 2.84 -19.47 9.40
C ALA A 304 4.29 -19.59 8.87
N ASN A 305 5.29 -19.53 9.74
CA ASN A 305 6.68 -19.73 9.37
C ASN A 305 7.00 -21.12 8.79
N ARG A 306 6.13 -22.10 9.00
CA ARG A 306 6.27 -23.46 8.49
C ARG A 306 5.44 -23.73 7.24
N MET A 307 4.76 -22.71 6.71
CA MET A 307 3.98 -22.83 5.49
C MET A 307 4.90 -23.05 4.30
N ASP A 308 4.57 -23.98 3.42
CA ASP A 308 5.15 -24.04 2.10
C ASP A 308 4.52 -22.97 1.22
N LEU A 309 5.21 -21.82 1.16
CA LEU A 309 4.72 -20.66 0.43
C LEU A 309 4.78 -20.87 -1.09
N GLU A 310 5.71 -21.69 -1.59
CA GLU A 310 5.82 -22.02 -3.00
C GLU A 310 4.60 -22.83 -3.45
N GLU A 311 4.26 -23.90 -2.73
CA GLU A 311 3.07 -24.72 -3.00
C GLU A 311 1.76 -23.89 -2.93
N ALA A 312 1.64 -23.00 -1.93
CA ALA A 312 0.49 -22.15 -1.80
C ALA A 312 0.35 -21.15 -2.96
N LEU A 313 1.47 -20.58 -3.42
CA LEU A 313 1.50 -19.71 -4.59
C LEU A 313 1.09 -20.45 -5.87
N ASP A 314 1.63 -21.64 -6.10
CA ASP A 314 1.27 -22.48 -7.24
C ASP A 314 -0.21 -22.79 -7.26
N SER A 315 -0.78 -23.17 -6.12
CA SER A 315 -2.20 -23.46 -5.95
C SER A 315 -3.08 -22.24 -6.29
N VAL A 316 -2.71 -21.05 -5.79
CA VAL A 316 -3.46 -19.80 -6.01
C VAL A 316 -3.36 -19.31 -7.45
N MET A 317 -2.18 -19.43 -8.05
CA MET A 317 -1.95 -18.99 -9.44
C MET A 317 -2.50 -19.98 -10.47
N GLY A 318 -2.61 -21.25 -10.10
CA GLY A 318 -2.98 -22.35 -11.02
C GLY A 318 -1.90 -22.69 -12.04
N VAL A 319 -0.67 -22.25 -11.81
CA VAL A 319 0.54 -22.53 -12.61
C VAL A 319 1.74 -22.68 -11.67
N PRO A 320 2.74 -23.55 -11.99
CA PRO A 320 3.88 -23.84 -11.12
C PRO A 320 4.95 -22.75 -11.21
N LEU A 321 4.64 -21.56 -10.75
CA LEU A 321 5.51 -20.38 -10.79
C LEU A 321 5.80 -19.77 -9.41
N GLY A 322 5.39 -20.43 -8.32
CA GLY A 322 5.63 -19.97 -6.95
C GLY A 322 7.12 -19.81 -6.66
N GLY A 323 7.92 -20.82 -6.95
CA GLY A 323 9.37 -20.76 -6.79
C GLY A 323 10.03 -19.69 -7.65
N THR A 324 9.52 -19.48 -8.88
CA THR A 324 10.00 -18.41 -9.78
C THR A 324 9.71 -17.03 -9.17
N LEU A 325 8.50 -16.82 -8.65
CA LEU A 325 8.08 -15.57 -8.02
C LEU A 325 8.92 -15.28 -6.76
N LEU A 326 9.08 -16.27 -5.88
CA LEU A 326 9.90 -16.14 -4.67
C LEU A 326 11.36 -15.83 -4.99
N ARG A 327 11.92 -16.48 -6.03
CA ARG A 327 13.28 -16.22 -6.49
C ARG A 327 13.48 -14.79 -6.95
N LEU A 328 12.54 -14.22 -7.70
CA LEU A 328 12.56 -12.80 -8.06
C LEU A 328 12.51 -11.90 -6.81
N GLY A 329 11.64 -12.24 -5.84
CA GLY A 329 11.47 -11.50 -4.60
C GLY A 329 12.66 -11.54 -3.63
N THR A 330 13.70 -12.35 -3.91
CA THR A 330 14.96 -12.36 -3.14
C THR A 330 16.10 -11.60 -3.80
N LEU A 331 15.92 -11.12 -5.03
CA LEU A 331 17.01 -10.44 -5.78
C LEU A 331 17.49 -9.16 -5.12
N TYR A 332 16.65 -8.49 -4.34
CA TYR A 332 17.04 -7.28 -3.60
C TYR A 332 18.14 -7.52 -2.55
N LEU A 333 18.36 -8.78 -2.13
CA LEU A 333 19.42 -9.18 -1.19
C LEU A 333 20.82 -9.28 -1.83
N ARG A 334 20.88 -9.34 -3.16
CA ARG A 334 22.15 -9.52 -3.87
C ARG A 334 23.06 -8.32 -3.65
N GLY A 335 24.33 -8.61 -3.37
CA GLY A 335 25.32 -7.58 -3.04
C GLY A 335 25.19 -6.99 -1.62
N GLY A 336 24.22 -7.42 -0.79
CA GLY A 336 24.03 -6.93 0.57
C GLY A 336 23.68 -5.44 0.66
N ALA A 337 23.20 -4.85 -0.43
CA ALA A 337 22.81 -3.44 -0.51
C ALA A 337 21.36 -3.26 -0.07
N LEU A 338 21.12 -3.33 1.24
CA LEU A 338 19.77 -3.20 1.80
C LEU A 338 19.36 -1.73 1.91
N ARG A 339 18.10 -1.47 1.65
CA ARG A 339 17.47 -0.15 1.76
C ARG A 339 16.10 -0.27 2.44
N ALA A 340 15.88 0.61 3.41
CA ALA A 340 14.57 0.70 4.06
C ALA A 340 13.50 1.14 3.06
N ASN A 341 12.33 0.52 3.14
CA ASN A 341 11.12 0.80 2.36
C ASN A 341 11.30 0.80 0.82
N ALA A 342 12.38 0.19 0.32
CA ALA A 342 12.71 0.13 -1.10
C ALA A 342 13.72 -0.98 -1.41
N SER A 343 14.05 -1.17 -2.70
CA SER A 343 15.23 -1.90 -3.14
C SER A 343 16.21 -0.99 -3.88
N GLU A 344 17.50 -1.33 -3.87
CA GLU A 344 18.50 -0.63 -4.66
C GLU A 344 18.24 -0.75 -6.16
N LEU A 345 17.71 -1.88 -6.63
CA LEU A 345 17.32 -2.08 -8.02
C LEU A 345 16.20 -1.11 -8.45
N PHE A 346 15.23 -0.88 -7.57
CA PHE A 346 14.20 0.13 -7.82
C PHE A 346 14.82 1.53 -7.95
N ARG A 347 15.73 1.90 -7.07
CA ARG A 347 16.41 3.20 -7.11
C ARG A 347 17.29 3.38 -8.35
N ILE A 348 17.90 2.32 -8.82
CA ILE A 348 18.65 2.35 -10.10
C ILE A 348 17.70 2.65 -11.26
N LEU A 349 16.52 2.03 -11.31
CA LEU A 349 15.59 2.17 -12.42
C LEU A 349 14.74 3.46 -12.32
N SER A 350 14.41 3.91 -11.11
CA SER A 350 13.59 5.11 -10.93
C SER A 350 14.30 6.38 -11.42
N ASN A 351 13.51 7.39 -11.80
CA ASN A 351 14.04 8.69 -12.23
C ASN A 351 14.48 9.56 -11.04
N ASP A 352 15.18 8.96 -10.06
CA ASP A 352 15.60 9.63 -8.84
C ASP A 352 16.89 10.45 -9.12
N ARG A 353 16.73 11.78 -9.23
CA ARG A 353 17.85 12.69 -9.48
C ARG A 353 18.78 12.71 -8.27
N GLY A 354 20.05 12.43 -8.50
CA GLY A 354 21.08 12.42 -7.46
C GLY A 354 21.30 11.06 -6.81
N TYR A 355 20.57 10.01 -7.23
CA TYR A 355 20.88 8.66 -6.78
C TYR A 355 22.26 8.21 -7.28
N SER A 356 23.11 7.78 -6.37
CA SER A 356 24.35 7.05 -6.66
C SER A 356 24.17 5.57 -6.32
N ARG A 357 24.54 4.69 -7.27
CA ARG A 357 24.47 3.24 -7.08
C ARG A 357 25.27 2.82 -5.85
N HIS A 358 24.70 1.95 -5.01
CA HIS A 358 25.39 1.40 -3.86
C HIS A 358 26.68 0.68 -4.28
N PRO A 359 27.83 0.88 -3.61
CA PRO A 359 29.14 0.30 -4.01
C PRO A 359 29.12 -1.21 -4.16
N ASN A 360 28.37 -1.91 -3.34
CA ASN A 360 28.25 -3.38 -3.37
C ASN A 360 27.52 -3.92 -4.61
N LEU A 361 26.74 -3.10 -5.31
CA LEU A 361 26.13 -3.48 -6.59
C LEU A 361 27.12 -3.25 -7.74
N THR A 362 28.17 -4.06 -7.77
CA THR A 362 29.17 -4.05 -8.84
C THR A 362 28.56 -4.49 -10.17
N GLU A 363 29.29 -4.28 -11.27
CA GLU A 363 28.86 -4.78 -12.59
C GLU A 363 28.68 -6.33 -12.61
N SER A 364 29.58 -7.06 -11.91
CA SER A 364 29.43 -8.52 -11.81
C SER A 364 28.17 -8.95 -11.07
N VAL A 365 27.81 -8.27 -9.99
CA VAL A 365 26.55 -8.52 -9.24
C VAL A 365 25.34 -8.21 -10.11
N LEU A 366 25.35 -7.11 -10.88
CA LEU A 366 24.25 -6.77 -11.79
C LEU A 366 24.11 -7.82 -12.92
N VAL A 367 25.21 -8.35 -13.44
CA VAL A 367 25.19 -9.44 -14.45
C VAL A 367 24.57 -10.71 -13.85
N GLU A 368 24.92 -11.07 -12.63
CA GLU A 368 24.31 -12.21 -11.93
C GLU A 368 22.80 -12.03 -11.70
N ILE A 369 22.38 -10.84 -11.25
CA ILE A 369 20.97 -10.50 -11.05
C ILE A 369 20.21 -10.61 -12.38
N SER A 370 20.75 -10.01 -13.45
CA SER A 370 20.14 -10.07 -14.79
C SER A 370 20.01 -11.52 -15.30
N ALA A 371 21.00 -12.37 -15.11
CA ALA A 371 20.94 -13.78 -15.51
C ALA A 371 19.84 -14.54 -14.76
N VAL A 372 19.66 -14.28 -13.45
CA VAL A 372 18.57 -14.89 -12.67
C VAL A 372 17.21 -14.37 -13.14
N ALA A 373 17.07 -13.07 -13.38
CA ALA A 373 15.84 -12.47 -13.89
C ALA A 373 15.46 -13.04 -15.27
N GLU A 374 16.45 -13.22 -16.16
CA GLU A 374 16.26 -13.86 -17.47
C GLU A 374 15.77 -15.30 -17.34
N GLY A 375 16.35 -16.10 -16.45
CA GLY A 375 15.88 -17.46 -16.17
C GLY A 375 14.43 -17.48 -15.66
N CYS A 376 14.07 -16.57 -14.76
CA CYS A 376 12.70 -16.43 -14.28
C CYS A 376 11.73 -15.99 -15.39
N ARG A 377 12.15 -15.08 -16.27
CA ARG A 377 11.39 -14.63 -17.43
C ARG A 377 11.09 -15.81 -18.38
N HIS A 378 12.09 -16.62 -18.70
CA HIS A 378 11.91 -17.79 -19.56
C HIS A 378 10.95 -18.81 -18.93
N ALA A 379 11.10 -19.09 -17.64
CA ALA A 379 10.20 -20.01 -16.93
C ALA A 379 8.74 -19.53 -16.99
N ALA A 380 8.49 -18.24 -16.70
CA ALA A 380 7.15 -17.68 -16.70
C ALA A 380 6.56 -17.56 -18.11
N ALA A 381 7.37 -17.24 -19.13
CA ALA A 381 6.91 -17.08 -20.51
C ALA A 381 6.23 -18.33 -21.09
N ALA A 382 6.58 -19.52 -20.58
CA ALA A 382 5.95 -20.78 -20.98
C ALA A 382 4.46 -20.86 -20.61
N PHE A 383 3.99 -20.03 -19.66
CA PHE A 383 2.63 -20.07 -19.12
C PHE A 383 1.77 -18.86 -19.50
N THR A 384 2.22 -18.00 -20.42
CA THR A 384 1.50 -16.76 -20.78
C THR A 384 0.33 -16.96 -21.76
N SER A 385 0.06 -18.18 -22.21
CA SER A 385 -1.05 -18.46 -23.13
C SER A 385 -2.40 -18.52 -22.39
N PRO A 386 -3.33 -17.56 -22.60
CA PRO A 386 -4.65 -17.60 -21.95
C PRO A 386 -5.49 -18.82 -22.36
N THR A 387 -5.31 -19.32 -23.58
CA THR A 387 -6.00 -20.49 -24.10
C THR A 387 -5.63 -21.77 -23.36
N LEU A 388 -4.37 -21.87 -22.91
CA LEU A 388 -3.85 -23.06 -22.22
C LEU A 388 -3.95 -22.96 -20.70
N TYR A 389 -3.75 -21.77 -20.15
CA TYR A 389 -3.60 -21.58 -18.70
C TYR A 389 -4.65 -20.67 -18.07
N GLY A 390 -5.62 -20.17 -18.84
CA GLY A 390 -6.72 -19.35 -18.32
C GLY A 390 -6.24 -18.19 -17.44
N PRO A 391 -6.78 -18.05 -16.21
CA PRO A 391 -6.35 -16.98 -15.29
C PRO A 391 -4.89 -17.06 -14.86
N GLY A 392 -4.26 -18.24 -14.93
CA GLY A 392 -2.83 -18.44 -14.63
C GLY A 392 -1.92 -17.66 -15.58
N ALA A 393 -2.34 -17.46 -16.83
CA ALA A 393 -1.58 -16.71 -17.82
C ALA A 393 -1.34 -15.26 -17.41
N VAL A 394 -2.28 -14.61 -16.70
CA VAL A 394 -2.12 -13.23 -16.22
C VAL A 394 -1.02 -13.16 -15.16
N TRP A 395 -0.94 -14.12 -14.26
CA TRP A 395 0.15 -14.19 -13.28
C TRP A 395 1.51 -14.40 -13.96
N ALA A 396 1.56 -15.27 -14.96
CA ALA A 396 2.78 -15.49 -15.74
C ALA A 396 3.24 -14.21 -16.47
N GLU A 397 2.32 -13.44 -17.08
CA GLU A 397 2.64 -12.17 -17.72
C GLU A 397 3.16 -11.12 -16.72
N GLU A 398 2.57 -11.05 -15.53
CA GLU A 398 3.03 -10.18 -14.46
C GLU A 398 4.43 -10.57 -13.97
N ILE A 399 4.74 -11.86 -13.87
CA ILE A 399 6.07 -12.36 -13.48
C ILE A 399 7.10 -12.05 -14.58
N VAL A 400 6.74 -12.22 -15.86
CA VAL A 400 7.60 -11.81 -17.00
C VAL A 400 7.92 -10.31 -16.91
N TYR A 401 6.91 -9.49 -16.67
CA TYR A 401 7.10 -8.05 -16.53
C TYR A 401 8.01 -7.68 -15.34
N MET A 402 7.84 -8.33 -14.18
CA MET A 402 8.72 -8.13 -13.02
C MET A 402 10.18 -8.47 -13.35
N ALA A 403 10.39 -9.57 -14.05
CA ALA A 403 11.73 -9.97 -14.50
C ALA A 403 12.34 -8.93 -15.47
N ASN A 404 11.52 -8.36 -16.37
CA ASN A 404 11.94 -7.30 -17.27
C ASN A 404 12.24 -5.98 -16.54
N LEU A 405 11.50 -5.64 -15.47
CA LEU A 405 11.83 -4.48 -14.61
C LEU A 405 13.20 -4.65 -13.95
N VAL A 406 13.49 -5.83 -13.40
CA VAL A 406 14.78 -6.15 -12.76
C VAL A 406 15.91 -6.10 -13.78
N ASP A 407 15.72 -6.73 -14.94
CA ASP A 407 16.71 -6.75 -16.01
C ASP A 407 17.00 -5.32 -16.54
N ALA A 408 15.97 -4.48 -16.71
CA ALA A 408 16.12 -3.09 -17.09
C ALA A 408 16.88 -2.26 -16.03
N ALA A 409 16.70 -2.55 -14.75
CA ALA A 409 17.51 -1.92 -13.70
C ALA A 409 19.00 -2.25 -13.85
N CYS A 410 19.31 -3.51 -14.19
CA CYS A 410 20.70 -3.94 -14.44
C CYS A 410 21.29 -3.30 -15.70
N HIS A 411 20.46 -2.91 -16.68
CA HIS A 411 20.86 -2.36 -17.98
C HIS A 411 20.32 -0.94 -18.21
N ARG A 412 20.30 -0.11 -17.19
CA ARG A 412 19.65 1.21 -17.18
C ARG A 412 20.01 2.12 -18.37
N ARG A 413 21.14 1.94 -19.01
CA ARG A 413 21.59 2.74 -20.15
C ARG A 413 21.09 2.23 -21.51
N ASP A 414 20.41 1.10 -21.55
CA ASP A 414 19.85 0.54 -22.77
C ASP A 414 18.49 1.18 -23.08
N GLU A 415 18.49 2.25 -23.87
CA GLU A 415 17.31 3.01 -24.27
C GLU A 415 16.26 2.13 -24.99
N ARG A 416 16.69 1.19 -25.83
CA ARG A 416 15.79 0.28 -26.55
C ARG A 416 15.01 -0.58 -25.56
N ARG A 417 15.69 -1.12 -24.56
CA ARG A 417 15.10 -1.93 -23.49
C ARG A 417 14.11 -1.12 -22.66
N LEU A 418 14.49 0.07 -22.25
CA LEU A 418 13.63 0.96 -21.49
C LEU A 418 12.37 1.39 -22.28
N LYS A 419 12.48 1.63 -23.59
CA LYS A 419 11.34 1.91 -24.44
C LYS A 419 10.38 0.73 -24.50
N ALA A 420 10.87 -0.48 -24.73
CA ALA A 420 10.06 -1.70 -24.72
C ALA A 420 9.36 -1.92 -23.38
N LEU A 421 10.06 -1.69 -22.27
CA LEU A 421 9.51 -1.80 -20.92
C LEU A 421 8.36 -0.82 -20.66
N ARG A 422 8.42 0.40 -21.17
CA ARG A 422 7.33 1.38 -21.03
C ARG A 422 6.04 0.94 -21.74
N GLU A 423 6.16 0.35 -22.93
CA GLU A 423 5.00 -0.23 -23.63
C GLU A 423 4.45 -1.45 -22.91
N GLU A 424 5.33 -2.31 -22.40
CA GLU A 424 4.94 -3.46 -21.59
C GLU A 424 4.24 -3.01 -20.29
N HIS A 425 4.72 -1.96 -19.62
CA HIS A 425 4.08 -1.41 -18.43
C HIS A 425 2.63 -1.01 -18.70
N ARG A 426 2.36 -0.29 -19.81
CA ARG A 426 0.98 0.05 -20.21
C ARG A 426 0.11 -1.18 -20.37
N ARG A 427 0.62 -2.19 -21.06
CA ARG A 427 -0.09 -3.44 -21.32
C ARG A 427 -0.41 -4.19 -20.02
N VAL A 428 0.59 -4.38 -19.18
CA VAL A 428 0.44 -5.12 -17.90
C VAL A 428 -0.46 -4.38 -16.92
N TRP A 429 -0.36 -3.04 -16.86
CA TRP A 429 -1.27 -2.22 -16.07
C TRP A 429 -2.74 -2.51 -16.40
N LEU A 430 -3.06 -2.53 -17.69
CA LEU A 430 -4.44 -2.72 -18.18
C LEU A 430 -4.97 -4.15 -18.04
N LEU A 431 -4.13 -5.14 -17.68
CA LEU A 431 -4.61 -6.50 -17.39
C LEU A 431 -5.55 -6.54 -16.17
N ARG A 432 -5.32 -5.65 -15.20
CA ARG A 432 -6.07 -5.64 -13.94
C ARG A 432 -6.66 -4.30 -13.55
N ASN A 433 -6.17 -3.21 -14.11
CA ASN A 433 -6.48 -1.87 -13.63
C ASN A 433 -7.15 -1.02 -14.72
N ARG A 434 -7.79 0.04 -14.25
CA ARG A 434 -8.35 1.10 -15.11
C ARG A 434 -7.22 1.94 -15.71
N PRO A 435 -7.48 2.69 -16.81
CA PRO A 435 -6.42 3.45 -17.49
C PRO A 435 -5.88 4.67 -16.73
N GLY A 436 -6.60 5.18 -15.73
CA GLY A 436 -6.12 6.30 -14.92
C GLY A 436 -4.76 6.01 -14.28
N GLY A 437 -3.93 7.05 -14.13
CA GLY A 437 -2.62 6.96 -13.49
C GLY A 437 -1.49 6.38 -14.33
N ILE A 438 -1.75 5.76 -15.47
CA ILE A 438 -0.69 5.16 -16.32
C ILE A 438 0.39 6.18 -16.67
N ASP A 439 0.00 7.40 -17.05
CA ASP A 439 0.96 8.43 -17.47
C ASP A 439 1.73 9.00 -16.29
N ASP A 440 1.10 9.16 -15.13
CA ASP A 440 1.81 9.52 -13.89
C ASP A 440 2.82 8.44 -13.52
N SER A 441 2.43 7.18 -13.53
CA SER A 441 3.30 6.04 -13.29
C SER A 441 4.50 6.02 -14.25
N LEU A 442 4.25 6.18 -15.56
CA LEU A 442 5.29 6.23 -16.58
C LEU A 442 6.21 7.44 -16.47
N SER A 443 5.74 8.54 -15.87
CA SER A 443 6.59 9.73 -15.62
C SER A 443 7.74 9.46 -14.66
N LYS A 444 7.61 8.42 -13.81
CA LYS A 444 8.63 7.99 -12.84
C LYS A 444 9.72 7.12 -13.48
N PHE A 445 9.49 6.57 -14.68
CA PHE A 445 10.52 5.84 -15.42
C PHE A 445 11.65 6.78 -15.89
N PRO A 446 12.88 6.25 -16.12
CA PRO A 446 13.97 7.04 -16.68
C PRO A 446 13.55 7.78 -17.95
N ARG A 447 13.97 9.03 -18.07
CA ARG A 447 13.84 9.80 -19.31
C ARG A 447 15.06 9.56 -20.18
N PHE A 448 14.85 9.54 -21.49
CA PHE A 448 15.90 9.42 -22.49
C PHE A 448 16.52 10.78 -22.79
#